data_97e7b54e281be8a13853a5e0ba96deb3
#
_entry.id   97e7b54e281be8a13853a5e0ba96deb3
#
_cell.length_a   1.000
_cell.length_b   1.000
_cell.length_c   1.000
_cell.angle_alpha   90.00
_cell.angle_beta   90.00
_cell.angle_gamma   90.00
#
_symmetry.space_group_name_H-M   'P 1'
#
loop_
_entity.id
_entity.type
_entity.pdbx_description
1 polymer ?
#
loop_
_entity_poly.entity_id
_entity_poly.type
_entity_poly.pdbx_seq_one_letter_code
_entity_poly.pdbx_strand_id
1 'polypeptide(L)'
;VAVAIRNRYRRSLLPADLIDEFTPKNIILIGPTGVGKTEIARRMAKLVKAPFIKVEATKFTEVGYVGRDVESMVRDLVNTAIRNVQQEKMKEVYAEAEINANKIILDILVPSKKSKKP
;
A
#
# COMPACT_ATOMS: atom_id res chain seq x y z
N VAL A 1 2.69 12.45 -16.13
CA VAL A 1 2.28 11.54 -15.04
C VAL A 1 0.82 11.16 -15.18
N ALA A 2 -0.14 12.10 -15.24
CA ALA A 2 -1.57 11.78 -15.36
C ALA A 2 -1.91 10.90 -16.57
N VAL A 3 -1.32 11.17 -17.73
CA VAL A 3 -1.49 10.34 -18.95
C VAL A 3 -0.96 8.92 -18.73
N ALA A 4 0.16 8.76 -18.05
CA ALA A 4 0.73 7.44 -17.76
C ALA A 4 -0.20 6.61 -16.86
N ILE A 5 -0.84 7.22 -15.86
CA ILE A 5 -1.81 6.55 -15.01
C ILE A 5 -3.07 6.17 -15.81
N ARG A 6 -3.58 7.07 -16.65
CA ARG A 6 -4.68 6.76 -17.55
C ARG A 6 -4.36 5.58 -18.47
N ASN A 7 -3.14 5.51 -19.01
CA ASN A 7 -2.73 4.39 -19.84
C ASN A 7 -2.63 3.08 -19.06
N ARG A 8 -2.18 3.12 -17.79
CA ARG A 8 -2.21 1.93 -16.91
C ARG A 8 -3.64 1.46 -16.65
N TYR A 9 -4.55 2.37 -16.38
CA TYR A 9 -5.97 2.03 -16.23
C TYR A 9 -6.56 1.41 -17.51
N ARG A 10 -6.29 2.00 -18.68
CA ARG A 10 -6.72 1.44 -19.95
C ARG A 10 -6.15 0.04 -20.19
N ARG A 11 -4.89 -0.18 -19.83
CA ARG A 11 -4.27 -1.51 -19.92
C ARG A 11 -5.00 -2.54 -19.05
N SER A 12 -5.47 -2.18 -17.87
CA SER A 12 -6.20 -3.10 -16.99
C SER A 12 -7.57 -3.52 -17.54
N LEU A 13 -8.08 -2.82 -18.55
CA LEU A 13 -9.34 -3.15 -19.24
C LEU A 13 -9.13 -4.02 -20.50
N LEU A 14 -7.87 -4.30 -20.86
CA LEU A 14 -7.56 -5.15 -22.02
C LEU A 14 -7.79 -6.64 -21.66
N PRO A 15 -8.13 -7.47 -22.68
CA PRO A 15 -8.12 -8.92 -22.55
C PRO A 15 -6.74 -9.44 -22.10
N ALA A 16 -6.71 -10.58 -21.40
CA ALA A 16 -5.50 -11.11 -20.81
C ALA A 16 -4.37 -11.40 -21.83
N ASP A 17 -4.72 -11.80 -23.02
CA ASP A 17 -3.81 -12.07 -24.14
C ASP A 17 -3.08 -10.81 -24.65
N LEU A 18 -3.70 -9.65 -24.53
CA LEU A 18 -3.12 -8.38 -24.98
C LEU A 18 -2.38 -7.61 -23.85
N ILE A 19 -2.61 -7.95 -22.60
CA ILE A 19 -2.00 -7.23 -21.46
C ILE A 19 -0.46 -7.28 -21.53
N ASP A 20 0.12 -8.40 -21.94
CA ASP A 20 1.56 -8.60 -21.98
C ASP A 20 2.26 -7.86 -23.12
N GLU A 21 1.53 -7.55 -24.20
CA GLU A 21 2.06 -6.74 -25.31
C GLU A 21 2.21 -5.26 -24.95
N PHE A 22 1.40 -4.76 -24.01
CA PHE A 22 1.38 -3.35 -23.60
C PHE A 22 2.10 -3.13 -22.26
N THR A 23 3.42 -3.16 -22.28
CA THR A 23 4.24 -2.88 -21.08
C THR A 23 4.16 -1.40 -20.70
N PRO A 24 3.83 -1.05 -19.43
CA PRO A 24 3.86 0.33 -18.96
C PRO A 24 5.27 0.90 -19.05
N LYS A 25 5.42 2.08 -19.65
CA LYS A 25 6.72 2.75 -19.77
C LYS A 25 7.11 3.44 -18.48
N ASN A 26 8.41 3.49 -18.21
CA ASN A 26 8.97 4.24 -17.10
C ASN A 26 8.87 5.75 -17.39
N ILE A 27 8.82 6.55 -16.33
CA ILE A 27 8.73 8.01 -16.40
C ILE A 27 10.00 8.61 -15.81
N ILE A 28 10.66 9.49 -16.56
CA ILE A 28 11.78 10.28 -16.07
C ILE A 28 11.27 11.68 -15.75
N LEU A 29 11.49 12.15 -14.51
CA LEU A 29 11.18 13.51 -14.09
C LEU A 29 12.48 14.28 -13.90
N ILE A 30 12.70 15.31 -14.73
CA ILE A 30 13.89 16.16 -14.72
C ILE A 30 13.51 17.55 -14.19
N GLY A 31 14.36 18.09 -13.34
CA GLY A 31 14.18 19.44 -12.78
C GLY A 31 15.04 19.66 -11.55
N PRO A 32 15.15 20.90 -11.06
CA PRO A 32 15.94 21.23 -9.87
C PRO A 32 15.43 20.53 -8.61
N THR A 33 16.26 20.49 -7.58
CA THR A 33 15.91 19.93 -6.28
C THR A 33 14.79 20.79 -5.64
N GLY A 34 13.84 20.14 -4.96
CA GLY A 34 12.80 20.84 -4.21
C GLY A 34 11.55 21.24 -5.00
N VAL A 35 11.48 21.02 -6.31
CA VAL A 35 10.30 21.37 -7.14
C VAL A 35 9.13 20.39 -7.03
N GLY A 36 9.23 19.37 -6.19
CA GLY A 36 8.13 18.45 -5.93
C GLY A 36 8.08 17.19 -6.80
N LYS A 37 9.16 16.82 -7.52
CA LYS A 37 9.20 15.61 -8.37
C LYS A 37 8.73 14.34 -7.64
N THR A 38 9.31 14.07 -6.48
CA THR A 38 8.96 12.89 -5.66
C THR A 38 7.55 13.01 -5.07
N GLU A 39 7.15 14.22 -4.70
CA GLU A 39 5.83 14.47 -4.11
C GLU A 39 4.69 14.20 -5.10
N ILE A 40 4.88 14.56 -6.37
CA ILE A 40 3.93 14.20 -7.44
C ILE A 40 3.73 12.69 -7.50
N ALA A 41 4.81 11.91 -7.53
CA ALA A 41 4.75 10.46 -7.57
C ALA A 41 4.04 9.87 -6.34
N ARG A 42 4.36 10.38 -5.14
CA ARG A 42 3.75 9.94 -3.88
C ARG A 42 2.24 10.22 -3.84
N ARG A 43 1.82 11.42 -4.23
CA ARG A 43 0.40 11.80 -4.26
C ARG A 43 -0.38 11.01 -5.29
N MET A 44 0.22 10.75 -6.45
CA MET A 44 -0.42 9.93 -7.47
C MET A 44 -0.58 8.47 -7.02
N ALA A 45 0.41 7.90 -6.33
CA ALA A 45 0.28 6.57 -5.74
C ALA A 45 -0.86 6.50 -4.72
N LYS A 46 -1.01 7.52 -3.85
CA LYS A 46 -2.15 7.64 -2.94
C LYS A 46 -3.50 7.70 -3.67
N LEU A 47 -3.57 8.48 -4.74
CA LEU A 47 -4.80 8.65 -5.51
C LEU A 47 -5.29 7.32 -6.10
N VAL A 48 -4.38 6.50 -6.60
CA VAL A 48 -4.70 5.19 -7.20
C VAL A 48 -4.63 4.04 -6.19
N LYS A 49 -4.44 4.34 -4.90
CA LYS A 49 -4.29 3.36 -3.80
C LYS A 49 -3.17 2.33 -4.06
N ALA A 50 -2.11 2.74 -4.75
CA ALA A 50 -0.96 1.89 -5.03
C ALA A 50 0.12 2.02 -3.95
N PRO A 51 0.86 0.95 -3.64
CA PRO A 51 2.03 1.04 -2.76
C PRO A 51 3.10 1.94 -3.40
N PHE A 52 3.81 2.69 -2.56
CA PHE A 52 4.87 3.60 -2.99
C PHE A 52 6.08 3.47 -2.08
N ILE A 53 7.25 3.30 -2.69
CA ILE A 53 8.54 3.40 -2.00
C ILE A 53 9.43 4.42 -2.70
N LYS A 54 10.25 5.10 -1.94
CA LYS A 54 11.32 5.96 -2.43
C LYS A 54 12.65 5.27 -2.17
N VAL A 55 13.43 5.08 -3.21
CA VAL A 55 14.78 4.51 -3.11
C VAL A 55 15.81 5.48 -3.70
N GLU A 56 17.02 5.46 -3.15
CA GLU A 56 18.15 6.21 -3.68
C GLU A 56 19.02 5.24 -4.49
N ALA A 57 19.13 5.48 -5.79
CA ALA A 57 19.85 4.59 -6.71
C ALA A 57 21.31 4.34 -6.30
N THR A 58 21.96 5.32 -5.68
CA THR A 58 23.34 5.22 -5.18
C THR A 58 23.54 4.22 -4.04
N LYS A 59 22.46 3.79 -3.38
CA LYS A 59 22.51 2.77 -2.31
C LYS A 59 22.42 1.34 -2.82
N PHE A 60 22.15 1.17 -4.10
CA PHE A 60 22.04 -0.13 -4.74
C PHE A 60 23.26 -0.40 -5.60
N THR A 61 23.86 -1.57 -5.42
CA THR A 61 25.05 -2.01 -6.14
C THR A 61 24.76 -3.31 -6.85
N GLU A 62 25.55 -3.62 -7.87
CA GLU A 62 25.55 -4.93 -8.51
C GLU A 62 25.89 -6.04 -7.51
N VAL A 63 25.43 -7.26 -7.81
CA VAL A 63 25.65 -8.45 -7.00
C VAL A 63 27.13 -8.64 -6.68
N GLY A 64 27.48 -8.65 -5.39
CA GLY A 64 28.86 -8.87 -4.92
C GLY A 64 29.56 -7.66 -4.29
N TYR A 65 28.96 -6.47 -4.34
CA TYR A 65 29.46 -5.29 -3.63
C TYR A 65 28.67 -4.98 -2.37
N VAL A 66 29.28 -4.26 -1.44
CA VAL A 66 28.64 -3.81 -0.19
C VAL A 66 27.53 -2.79 -0.50
N GLY A 67 26.27 -3.24 -0.48
CA GLY A 67 25.10 -2.42 -0.75
C GLY A 67 23.81 -3.22 -0.68
N ARG A 68 22.67 -2.56 -0.82
CA ARG A 68 21.37 -3.25 -0.91
C ARG A 68 21.21 -3.83 -2.32
N ASP A 69 20.73 -5.06 -2.41
CA ASP A 69 20.39 -5.70 -3.68
C ASP A 69 19.10 -5.12 -4.27
N VAL A 70 18.97 -5.19 -5.59
CA VAL A 70 17.77 -4.69 -6.30
C VAL A 70 16.52 -5.46 -5.88
N GLU A 71 16.65 -6.73 -5.50
CA GLU A 71 15.54 -7.57 -5.02
C GLU A 71 14.93 -7.03 -3.73
N SER A 72 15.74 -6.35 -2.89
CA SER A 72 15.24 -5.71 -1.67
C SER A 72 14.21 -4.62 -1.95
N MET A 73 14.26 -3.96 -3.12
CA MET A 73 13.25 -2.96 -3.52
C MET A 73 11.88 -3.62 -3.68
N VAL A 74 11.82 -4.76 -4.33
CA VAL A 74 10.56 -5.49 -4.55
C VAL A 74 10.00 -5.96 -3.22
N ARG A 75 10.86 -6.46 -2.33
CA ARG A 75 10.47 -6.89 -0.98
C ARG A 75 9.92 -5.73 -0.15
N ASP A 76 10.57 -4.57 -0.18
CA ASP A 76 10.10 -3.36 0.52
C ASP A 76 8.76 -2.87 -0.04
N LEU A 77 8.57 -2.97 -1.37
CA LEU A 77 7.31 -2.61 -2.02
C LEU A 77 6.17 -3.54 -1.59
N VAL A 78 6.41 -4.85 -1.56
CA VAL A 78 5.44 -5.85 -1.10
C VAL A 78 5.07 -5.62 0.37
N ASN A 79 6.06 -5.40 1.24
CA ASN A 79 5.82 -5.08 2.65
C ASN A 79 4.98 -3.80 2.82
N THR A 80 5.21 -2.80 2.00
CA THR A 80 4.41 -1.56 1.99
C THR A 80 2.97 -1.84 1.54
N ALA A 81 2.78 -2.68 0.52
CA ALA A 81 1.47 -3.09 0.05
C ALA A 81 0.68 -3.82 1.15
N ILE A 82 1.32 -4.78 1.82
CA ILE A 82 0.72 -5.53 2.95
C ILE A 82 0.28 -4.57 4.06
N ARG A 83 1.13 -3.62 4.47
CA ARG A 83 0.77 -2.63 5.50
C ARG A 83 -0.42 -1.78 5.09
N ASN A 84 -0.48 -1.34 3.82
CA ASN A 84 -1.59 -0.53 3.34
C ASN A 84 -2.91 -1.30 3.42
N VAL A 85 -2.93 -2.56 2.99
CA VAL A 85 -4.12 -3.42 3.07
C VAL A 85 -4.50 -3.69 4.53
N GLN A 86 -3.53 -3.98 5.39
CA GLN A 86 -3.79 -4.17 6.83
C GLN A 86 -4.42 -2.92 7.45
N GLN A 87 -3.90 -1.72 7.16
CA GLN A 87 -4.47 -0.48 7.67
C GLN A 87 -5.89 -0.22 7.15
N GLU A 88 -6.16 -0.54 5.89
CA GLU A 88 -7.51 -0.41 5.34
C GLU A 88 -8.48 -1.38 6.04
N LYS A 89 -8.09 -2.63 6.21
CA LYS A 89 -8.89 -3.63 6.90
C LYS A 89 -9.10 -3.34 8.39
N MET A 90 -8.07 -2.85 9.07
CA MET A 90 -8.21 -2.42 10.47
C MET A 90 -9.23 -1.28 10.63
N LYS A 91 -9.25 -0.32 9.70
CA LYS A 91 -10.25 0.76 9.74
C LYS A 91 -11.68 0.26 9.53
N GLU A 92 -11.88 -0.73 8.67
CA GLU A 92 -13.19 -1.32 8.40
C GLU A 92 -13.78 -1.99 9.66
N VAL A 93 -12.94 -2.67 10.44
CA VAL A 93 -13.38 -3.42 11.62
C VAL A 93 -13.28 -2.64 12.95
N TYR A 94 -12.69 -1.45 12.94
CA TYR A 94 -12.39 -0.69 14.16
C TYR A 94 -13.65 -0.40 15.00
N ALA A 95 -14.72 0.06 14.37
CA ALA A 95 -15.96 0.40 15.06
C ALA A 95 -16.61 -0.83 15.74
N GLU A 96 -16.58 -1.98 15.06
CA GLU A 96 -17.11 -3.22 15.62
C GLU A 96 -16.21 -3.74 16.76
N ALA A 97 -14.90 -3.65 16.60
CA ALA A 97 -13.93 -4.03 17.63
C ALA A 97 -14.09 -3.18 18.89
N GLU A 98 -14.34 -1.87 18.76
CA GLU A 98 -14.59 -0.97 19.89
C GLU A 98 -15.88 -1.33 20.65
N ILE A 99 -16.96 -1.63 19.92
CA ILE A 99 -18.22 -2.08 20.54
C ILE A 99 -18.01 -3.38 21.29
N ASN A 100 -17.30 -4.34 20.70
CA ASN A 100 -17.02 -5.63 21.33
C ASN A 100 -16.11 -5.50 22.56
N ALA A 101 -15.09 -4.65 22.52
CA ALA A 101 -14.23 -4.36 23.66
C ALA A 101 -15.03 -3.75 24.83
N ASN A 102 -15.86 -2.76 24.55
CA ASN A 102 -16.73 -2.14 25.54
C ASN A 102 -17.70 -3.13 26.16
N LYS A 103 -18.27 -4.05 25.36
CA LYS A 103 -19.16 -5.11 25.84
C LYS A 103 -18.43 -6.06 26.79
N ILE A 104 -17.21 -6.47 26.47
CA ILE A 104 -16.40 -7.34 27.35
C ILE A 104 -16.11 -6.62 28.68
N ILE A 105 -15.75 -5.34 28.64
CA ILE A 105 -15.51 -4.54 29.85
C ILE A 105 -16.78 -4.45 30.71
N LEU A 106 -17.95 -4.21 30.09
CA LEU A 106 -19.22 -4.18 30.79
C LEU A 106 -19.57 -5.51 31.44
N ASP A 107 -19.37 -6.63 30.75
CA ASP A 107 -19.61 -7.96 31.27
C ASP A 107 -18.71 -8.30 32.48
N ILE A 108 -17.52 -7.73 32.54
CA ILE A 108 -16.59 -7.87 33.69
C ILE A 108 -17.04 -7.00 34.86
N LEU A 109 -17.44 -5.75 34.60
CA LEU A 109 -17.81 -4.79 35.64
C LEU A 109 -19.22 -5.06 36.21
N VAL A 110 -20.11 -5.50 35.35
CA VAL A 110 -21.51 -5.80 35.72
C VAL A 110 -21.84 -7.21 35.21
N PRO A 111 -21.37 -8.27 35.91
CA PRO A 111 -21.67 -9.63 35.49
C PRO A 111 -23.17 -9.86 35.50
N SER A 112 -23.75 -10.11 34.31
CA SER A 112 -25.16 -10.44 34.21
C SER A 112 -25.46 -11.69 35.05
N LYS A 113 -26.36 -11.59 36.03
CA LYS A 113 -26.87 -12.77 36.76
C LYS A 113 -27.45 -13.73 35.73
N LYS A 114 -26.74 -14.81 35.42
CA LYS A 114 -27.32 -15.92 34.68
C LYS A 114 -28.57 -16.34 35.42
N SER A 115 -29.73 -16.07 34.85
CA SER A 115 -30.97 -16.60 35.38
C SER A 115 -30.85 -18.13 35.37
N LYS A 116 -30.69 -18.72 36.55
CA LYS A 116 -30.92 -20.16 36.70
C LYS A 116 -32.34 -20.40 36.25
N LYS A 117 -32.54 -20.98 35.07
CA LYS A 117 -33.81 -21.62 34.76
C LYS A 117 -34.01 -22.78 35.74
N PRO A 118 -35.21 -22.92 36.32
CA PRO A 118 -35.55 -24.05 37.16
C PRO A 118 -35.58 -25.36 36.37
#